data_06d670b44ea360f5c4f04c0297340e6f
#
_entry.id   06d670b44ea360f5c4f04c0297340e6f
#
_cell.length_a   1.000
_cell.length_b   1.000
_cell.length_c   1.000
_cell.angle_alpha   90.00
_cell.angle_beta   90.00
_cell.angle_gamma   90.00
#
_symmetry.space_group_name_H-M   'P 1'
#
loop_
_entity.id
_entity.type
_entity.pdbx_description
1 polymer ?
#
loop_
_entity_poly.entity_id
_entity_poly.type
_entity_poly.pdbx_seq_one_letter_code
_entity_poly.pdbx_strand_id
1 'polypeptide(L)'
;LAMRALGVKSSVDAFHQSAESNWLAQFEPDNWAATAHYLLLSGYHVQRLTGCYSDAVASQVGYLPFDFKRQCWADERDWTWRALPIERQMLPELVAAAGLLGNITAEACEQTGIPEGLPLIASGSDKACEVLGSGCIESNTGSLSFGSLATMFGMSGGLDALQLAGDRKRMAKEKTLMDW
;
A
#
# COMPACT_ATOMS: atom_id res chain seq x y z
N LEU A 1 -29.73 -3.77 3.68
CA LEU A 1 -30.30 -5.12 3.90
C LEU A 1 -29.39 -6.19 3.30
N ALA A 2 -28.95 -6.07 2.04
CA ALA A 2 -28.11 -7.08 1.36
C ALA A 2 -26.74 -7.30 2.05
N MET A 3 -26.05 -6.25 2.50
CA MET A 3 -24.76 -6.35 3.20
C MET A 3 -24.85 -7.06 4.56
N ARG A 4 -25.99 -6.94 5.28
CA ARG A 4 -26.24 -7.68 6.52
C ARG A 4 -26.39 -9.17 6.27
N ALA A 5 -27.07 -9.55 5.18
CA ALA A 5 -27.30 -10.95 4.82
C ALA A 5 -26.00 -11.68 4.40
N LEU A 6 -25.02 -10.96 3.89
CA LEU A 6 -23.72 -11.49 3.45
C LEU A 6 -22.63 -11.48 4.55
N GLY A 7 -22.93 -11.02 5.77
CA GLY A 7 -21.96 -10.94 6.87
C GLY A 7 -20.81 -9.93 6.69
N VAL A 8 -20.87 -9.11 5.63
CA VAL A 8 -19.81 -8.13 5.29
C VAL A 8 -20.00 -6.76 5.93
N LYS A 9 -21.14 -6.53 6.60
CA LYS A 9 -21.45 -5.20 7.17
C LYS A 9 -20.41 -4.75 8.19
N SER A 10 -19.97 -5.64 9.07
CA SER A 10 -18.95 -5.30 10.09
C SER A 10 -17.61 -4.92 9.47
N SER A 11 -17.23 -5.56 8.37
CA SER A 11 -15.98 -5.23 7.66
C SER A 11 -16.06 -3.89 6.94
N VAL A 12 -17.22 -3.58 6.35
CA VAL A 12 -17.47 -2.28 5.71
C VAL A 12 -17.51 -1.17 6.75
N ASP A 13 -18.21 -1.39 7.88
CA ASP A 13 -18.28 -0.41 8.96
C ASP A 13 -16.89 -0.16 9.57
N ALA A 14 -16.09 -1.21 9.78
CA ALA A 14 -14.72 -1.09 10.28
C ALA A 14 -13.81 -0.35 9.28
N PHE A 15 -13.93 -0.67 7.99
CA PHE A 15 -13.21 0.02 6.93
C PHE A 15 -13.56 1.52 6.91
N HIS A 16 -14.85 1.83 6.96
CA HIS A 16 -15.34 3.20 6.96
C HIS A 16 -14.89 4.00 8.20
N GLN A 17 -14.92 3.38 9.38
CA GLN A 17 -14.52 4.04 10.63
C GLN A 17 -13.01 4.22 10.76
N SER A 18 -12.22 3.32 10.17
CA SER A 18 -10.76 3.32 10.30
C SER A 18 -10.03 4.09 9.21
N ALA A 19 -10.75 4.52 8.15
CA ALA A 19 -10.15 5.26 7.05
C ALA A 19 -9.88 6.72 7.48
N GLU A 20 -8.62 7.13 7.44
CA GLU A 20 -8.18 8.49 7.78
C GLU A 20 -8.87 9.55 6.91
N SER A 21 -9.10 9.23 5.64
CA SER A 21 -9.81 10.12 4.71
C SER A 21 -11.24 10.42 5.14
N ASN A 22 -11.95 9.42 5.70
CA ASN A 22 -13.30 9.61 6.23
C ASN A 22 -13.28 10.48 7.50
N TRP A 23 -12.29 10.27 8.36
CA TRP A 23 -12.10 11.11 9.56
C TRP A 23 -11.83 12.55 9.16
N LEU A 24 -10.90 12.80 8.25
CA LEU A 24 -10.58 14.15 7.76
C LEU A 24 -11.81 14.83 7.13
N ALA A 25 -12.53 14.14 6.27
CA ALA A 25 -13.73 14.69 5.64
C ALA A 25 -14.83 15.02 6.66
N GLN A 26 -14.93 14.26 7.75
CA GLN A 26 -15.94 14.48 8.80
C GLN A 26 -15.55 15.57 9.81
N PHE A 27 -14.30 15.58 10.26
CA PHE A 27 -13.87 16.42 11.38
C PHE A 27 -13.04 17.64 10.97
N GLU A 28 -12.49 17.62 9.74
CA GLU A 28 -11.72 18.71 9.15
C GLU A 28 -12.22 19.04 7.73
N PRO A 29 -13.51 19.34 7.54
CA PRO A 29 -14.11 19.46 6.20
C PRO A 29 -13.49 20.56 5.35
N ASP A 30 -13.04 21.65 5.94
CA ASP A 30 -12.39 22.76 5.21
C ASP A 30 -11.02 22.32 4.66
N ASN A 31 -10.24 21.60 5.46
CA ASN A 31 -8.98 21.01 5.03
C ASN A 31 -9.19 19.97 3.94
N TRP A 32 -10.23 19.12 4.11
CA TRP A 32 -10.57 18.13 3.10
C TRP A 32 -10.97 18.76 1.79
N ALA A 33 -11.82 19.79 1.81
CA ALA A 33 -12.26 20.53 0.63
C ALA A 33 -11.10 21.23 -0.11
N ALA A 34 -10.05 21.62 0.60
CA ALA A 34 -8.84 22.22 0.03
C ALA A 34 -7.80 21.17 -0.43
N THR A 35 -8.04 19.89 -0.17
CA THR A 35 -7.08 18.81 -0.50
C THR A 35 -7.11 18.48 -1.98
N ALA A 36 -6.04 18.79 -2.70
CA ALA A 36 -5.88 18.43 -4.11
C ALA A 36 -5.31 17.02 -4.31
N HIS A 37 -4.44 16.55 -3.39
CA HIS A 37 -3.79 15.25 -3.47
C HIS A 37 -3.85 14.53 -2.13
N TYR A 38 -4.19 13.25 -2.17
CA TYR A 38 -4.17 12.35 -1.02
C TYR A 38 -3.03 11.34 -1.20
N LEU A 39 -1.98 11.50 -0.43
CA LEU A 39 -0.75 10.73 -0.56
C LEU A 39 -0.47 9.96 0.73
N LEU A 40 0.00 8.73 0.60
CA LEU A 40 0.68 8.05 1.70
C LEU A 40 2.05 8.67 1.93
N LEU A 41 2.70 8.32 3.05
CA LEU A 41 4.02 8.84 3.39
C LEU A 41 5.06 8.60 2.27
N SER A 42 5.00 7.44 1.63
CA SER A 42 5.85 7.11 0.47
C SER A 42 5.66 8.08 -0.69
N GLY A 43 4.42 8.29 -1.12
CA GLY A 43 4.09 9.23 -2.20
C GLY A 43 4.44 10.68 -1.85
N TYR A 44 4.28 11.08 -0.58
CA TYR A 44 4.74 12.37 -0.10
C TYR A 44 6.26 12.54 -0.27
N HIS A 45 7.05 11.54 0.13
CA HIS A 45 8.50 11.60 -0.05
C HIS A 45 8.90 11.61 -1.53
N VAL A 46 8.22 10.82 -2.37
CA VAL A 46 8.45 10.85 -3.82
C VAL A 46 8.21 12.26 -4.35
N GLN A 47 7.08 12.88 -4.01
CA GLN A 47 6.75 14.23 -4.44
C GLN A 47 7.80 15.25 -3.96
N ARG A 48 8.23 15.17 -2.69
CA ARG A 48 9.24 16.10 -2.14
C ARG A 48 10.61 15.94 -2.79
N LEU A 49 10.99 14.74 -3.16
CA LEU A 49 12.29 14.44 -3.73
C LEU A 49 12.36 14.68 -5.25
N THR A 50 11.24 14.44 -5.95
CA THR A 50 11.22 14.41 -7.43
C THR A 50 10.28 15.43 -8.07
N GLY A 51 9.36 16.02 -7.30
CA GLY A 51 8.28 16.85 -7.82
C GLY A 51 7.13 16.06 -8.47
N CYS A 52 7.25 14.74 -8.61
CA CYS A 52 6.25 13.89 -9.26
C CYS A 52 5.18 13.42 -8.27
N TYR A 53 3.93 13.38 -8.69
CA TYR A 53 2.84 12.74 -7.96
C TYR A 53 2.72 11.27 -8.37
N SER A 54 3.70 10.47 -7.99
CA SER A 54 3.76 9.04 -8.22
C SER A 54 4.07 8.30 -6.92
N ASP A 55 3.75 7.01 -6.85
CA ASP A 55 4.09 6.16 -5.72
C ASP A 55 4.28 4.71 -6.18
N ALA A 56 5.04 3.93 -5.39
CA ALA A 56 5.23 2.53 -5.68
C ALA A 56 3.94 1.73 -5.42
N VAL A 57 3.60 0.83 -6.32
CA VAL A 57 2.47 -0.11 -6.16
C VAL A 57 2.56 -0.84 -4.82
N ALA A 58 3.76 -1.27 -4.44
CA ALA A 58 4.00 -2.02 -3.21
C ALA A 58 3.82 -1.21 -1.91
N SER A 59 3.78 0.12 -2.00
CA SER A 59 3.55 1.02 -0.87
C SER A 59 2.07 1.25 -0.59
N GLN A 60 1.18 0.76 -1.45
CA GLN A 60 -0.26 0.99 -1.31
C GLN A 60 -0.83 0.06 -0.23
N VAL A 61 -1.01 0.60 0.96
CA VAL A 61 -1.52 -0.09 2.14
C VAL A 61 -2.67 0.70 2.78
N GLY A 62 -3.46 0.04 3.62
CA GLY A 62 -4.52 0.70 4.37
C GLY A 62 -5.84 0.85 3.61
N TYR A 63 -6.53 1.97 3.88
CA TYR A 63 -7.91 2.19 3.44
C TYR A 63 -7.93 3.04 2.17
N LEU A 64 -7.56 2.40 1.05
CA LEU A 64 -7.53 3.01 -0.28
C LEU A 64 -8.37 2.19 -1.27
N PRO A 65 -8.86 2.80 -2.34
CA PRO A 65 -9.53 2.08 -3.42
C PRO A 65 -8.50 1.39 -4.34
N PHE A 66 -7.81 0.38 -3.79
CA PHE A 66 -6.73 -0.35 -4.45
C PHE A 66 -7.08 -1.83 -4.69
N ASP A 67 -6.90 -2.29 -5.93
CA ASP A 67 -7.06 -3.70 -6.30
C ASP A 67 -5.72 -4.44 -6.10
N PHE A 68 -5.61 -5.13 -4.98
CA PHE A 68 -4.40 -5.89 -4.62
C PHE A 68 -4.06 -7.03 -5.58
N LYS A 69 -5.04 -7.56 -6.32
CA LYS A 69 -4.79 -8.63 -7.29
C LYS A 69 -4.22 -8.08 -8.59
N ARG A 70 -4.74 -6.96 -9.05
CA ARG A 70 -4.33 -6.31 -10.29
C ARG A 70 -3.21 -5.31 -10.08
N GLN A 71 -2.89 -5.00 -8.82
CA GLN A 71 -1.87 -4.02 -8.43
C GLN A 71 -2.07 -2.64 -9.07
N CYS A 72 -3.31 -2.18 -9.05
CA CYS A 72 -3.70 -0.89 -9.60
C CYS A 72 -4.84 -0.29 -8.77
N TRP A 73 -5.18 0.96 -9.03
CA TRP A 73 -6.38 1.56 -8.46
C TRP A 73 -7.61 0.75 -8.90
N ALA A 74 -8.54 0.58 -7.97
CA ALA A 74 -9.76 -0.17 -8.18
C ALA A 74 -10.59 0.39 -9.36
N ASP A 75 -11.39 -0.46 -9.99
CA ASP A 75 -12.31 -0.07 -11.05
C ASP A 75 -13.29 0.99 -10.53
N GLU A 76 -13.70 1.96 -11.38
CA GLU A 76 -14.59 3.06 -11.00
C GLU A 76 -15.92 2.59 -10.37
N ARG A 77 -16.34 1.37 -10.67
CA ARG A 77 -17.56 0.76 -10.10
C ARG A 77 -17.34 0.04 -8.78
N ASP A 78 -16.09 -0.05 -8.31
CA ASP A 78 -15.80 -0.71 -7.05
C ASP A 78 -16.47 0.03 -5.88
N TRP A 79 -16.93 -0.75 -4.90
CA TRP A 79 -17.63 -0.22 -3.73
C TRP A 79 -16.73 0.66 -2.84
N THR A 80 -15.42 0.47 -2.90
CA THR A 80 -14.45 1.23 -2.09
C THR A 80 -14.51 2.73 -2.40
N TRP A 81 -14.73 3.11 -3.66
CA TRP A 81 -14.94 4.50 -4.05
C TRP A 81 -16.16 5.16 -3.40
N ARG A 82 -17.17 4.35 -3.04
CA ARG A 82 -18.37 4.85 -2.34
C ARG A 82 -18.20 4.88 -0.82
N ALA A 83 -17.23 4.13 -0.30
CA ALA A 83 -16.95 4.06 1.12
C ALA A 83 -15.95 5.14 1.58
N LEU A 84 -15.26 5.78 0.64
CA LEU A 84 -14.23 6.78 0.88
C LEU A 84 -14.57 8.08 0.17
N PRO A 85 -14.23 9.26 0.74
CA PRO A 85 -14.41 10.54 0.10
C PRO A 85 -13.30 10.87 -0.91
N ILE A 86 -12.47 9.90 -1.26
CA ILE A 86 -11.32 10.04 -2.16
C ILE A 86 -11.80 9.98 -3.60
N GLU A 87 -11.36 10.92 -4.43
CA GLU A 87 -11.58 10.91 -5.87
C GLU A 87 -10.33 10.39 -6.59
N ARG A 88 -10.52 9.76 -7.76
CA ARG A 88 -9.40 9.17 -8.52
C ARG A 88 -8.28 10.17 -8.82
N GLN A 89 -8.62 11.41 -9.08
CA GLN A 89 -7.67 12.48 -9.39
C GLN A 89 -6.83 12.93 -8.20
N MET A 90 -7.24 12.61 -6.98
CA MET A 90 -6.48 12.91 -5.77
C MET A 90 -5.35 11.91 -5.54
N LEU A 91 -5.40 10.75 -6.18
CA LEU A 91 -4.45 9.67 -5.97
C LEU A 91 -3.27 9.75 -6.96
N PRO A 92 -2.06 9.32 -6.52
CA PRO A 92 -0.86 9.36 -7.34
C PRO A 92 -0.92 8.36 -8.51
N GLU A 93 -0.05 8.54 -9.49
CA GLU A 93 0.25 7.52 -10.47
C GLU A 93 1.02 6.36 -9.83
N LEU A 94 0.67 5.12 -10.16
CA LEU A 94 1.28 3.93 -9.59
C LEU A 94 2.40 3.40 -10.47
N VAL A 95 3.55 3.14 -9.86
CA VAL A 95 4.74 2.62 -10.51
C VAL A 95 5.06 1.24 -9.96
N ALA A 96 5.22 0.26 -10.87
CA ALA A 96 5.60 -1.10 -10.50
C ALA A 96 7.01 -1.15 -9.89
N ALA A 97 7.29 -2.19 -9.10
CA ALA A 97 8.63 -2.42 -8.54
C ALA A 97 9.71 -2.39 -9.65
N ALA A 98 10.85 -1.81 -9.34
CA ALA A 98 11.96 -1.49 -10.25
C ALA A 98 11.66 -0.41 -11.31
N GLY A 99 10.47 0.19 -11.33
CA GLY A 99 10.14 1.32 -12.18
C GLY A 99 10.66 2.66 -11.65
N LEU A 100 10.79 3.64 -12.53
CA LEU A 100 11.25 4.99 -12.20
C LEU A 100 10.11 5.82 -11.61
N LEU A 101 10.27 6.30 -10.38
CA LEU A 101 9.35 7.23 -9.72
C LEU A 101 9.59 8.68 -10.11
N GLY A 102 10.83 9.02 -10.47
CA GLY A 102 11.29 10.34 -10.86
C GLY A 102 12.77 10.51 -10.60
N ASN A 103 13.31 11.68 -10.88
CA ASN A 103 14.70 12.02 -10.59
C ASN A 103 14.77 13.08 -9.47
N ILE A 104 15.80 13.02 -8.65
CA ILE A 104 16.04 13.99 -7.59
C ILE A 104 16.16 15.39 -8.18
N THR A 105 15.40 16.32 -7.65
CA THR A 105 15.41 17.73 -8.09
C THR A 105 16.59 18.49 -7.47
N ALA A 106 16.96 19.63 -8.06
CA ALA A 106 17.95 20.54 -7.50
C ALA A 106 17.59 20.99 -6.08
N GLU A 107 16.29 21.32 -5.84
CA GLU A 107 15.78 21.70 -4.51
C GLU A 107 15.98 20.56 -3.49
N ALA A 108 15.65 19.34 -3.86
CA ALA A 108 15.83 18.17 -2.99
C ALA A 108 17.32 17.91 -2.73
N CYS A 109 18.17 18.10 -3.74
CA CYS A 109 19.63 18.00 -3.57
C CYS A 109 20.15 19.02 -2.54
N GLU A 110 19.73 20.27 -2.62
CA GLU A 110 20.13 21.32 -1.67
C GLU A 110 19.70 21.00 -0.24
N GLN A 111 18.46 20.46 -0.07
CA GLN A 111 17.91 20.17 1.25
C GLN A 111 18.46 18.89 1.89
N THR A 112 18.83 17.90 1.09
CA THR A 112 19.15 16.54 1.58
C THR A 112 20.59 16.12 1.37
N GLY A 113 21.30 16.74 0.43
CA GLY A 113 22.61 16.31 -0.03
C GLY A 113 22.59 15.12 -0.99
N ILE A 114 21.41 14.61 -1.37
CA ILE A 114 21.27 13.56 -2.38
C ILE A 114 21.58 14.17 -3.75
N PRO A 115 22.44 13.56 -4.59
CA PRO A 115 22.82 14.13 -5.88
C PRO A 115 21.63 14.42 -6.78
N GLU A 116 21.60 15.62 -7.39
CA GLU A 116 20.61 15.99 -8.39
C GLU A 116 20.62 15.01 -9.57
N GLY A 117 19.45 14.72 -10.12
CA GLY A 117 19.29 13.83 -11.26
C GLY A 117 19.39 12.34 -10.93
N LEU A 118 19.71 11.97 -9.68
CA LEU A 118 19.72 10.57 -9.26
C LEU A 118 18.31 9.96 -9.44
N PRO A 119 18.17 8.80 -10.12
CA PRO A 119 16.87 8.17 -10.30
C PRO A 119 16.35 7.60 -8.98
N LEU A 120 15.11 7.91 -8.66
CA LEU A 120 14.35 7.29 -7.55
C LEU A 120 13.54 6.11 -8.09
N ILE A 121 13.84 4.92 -7.59
CA ILE A 121 13.29 3.68 -8.10
C ILE A 121 12.25 3.12 -7.12
N ALA A 122 11.10 2.65 -7.63
CA ALA A 122 10.09 1.97 -6.84
C ALA A 122 10.62 0.64 -6.28
N SER A 123 10.52 0.45 -4.97
CA SER A 123 10.90 -0.80 -4.29
C SER A 123 9.72 -1.75 -4.15
N GLY A 124 9.96 -2.93 -3.55
CA GLY A 124 8.93 -3.82 -3.04
C GLY A 124 8.38 -3.33 -1.69
N SER A 125 7.38 -4.03 -1.16
CA SER A 125 6.94 -3.81 0.23
C SER A 125 8.05 -4.16 1.22
N ASP A 126 7.97 -3.62 2.44
CA ASP A 126 8.93 -3.90 3.52
C ASP A 126 9.13 -5.41 3.71
N LYS A 127 8.04 -6.16 3.80
CA LYS A 127 8.08 -7.62 3.98
C LYS A 127 8.66 -8.37 2.79
N ALA A 128 8.36 -7.95 1.58
CA ALA A 128 8.97 -8.54 0.37
C ALA A 128 10.48 -8.29 0.35
N CYS A 129 10.92 -7.09 0.72
CA CYS A 129 12.33 -6.74 0.81
C CYS A 129 13.04 -7.52 1.94
N GLU A 130 12.41 -7.69 3.12
CA GLU A 130 12.93 -8.52 4.21
C GLU A 130 13.13 -9.97 3.78
N VAL A 131 12.13 -10.57 3.13
CA VAL A 131 12.19 -11.97 2.65
C VAL A 131 13.30 -12.14 1.62
N LEU A 132 13.38 -11.23 0.65
CA LEU A 132 14.43 -11.26 -0.36
C LEU A 132 15.82 -11.03 0.25
N GLY A 133 15.94 -10.02 1.13
CA GLY A 133 17.20 -9.66 1.80
C GLY A 133 17.71 -10.74 2.75
N SER A 134 16.82 -11.56 3.34
CA SER A 134 17.20 -12.72 4.16
C SER A 134 17.63 -13.95 3.33
N GLY A 135 17.61 -13.86 1.99
CA GLY A 135 17.94 -14.97 1.10
C GLY A 135 16.88 -16.07 1.04
N CYS A 136 15.64 -15.77 1.44
CA CYS A 136 14.50 -16.70 1.34
C CYS A 136 13.96 -16.72 -0.09
N ILE A 137 14.73 -17.34 -1.01
CA ILE A 137 14.44 -17.39 -2.45
C ILE A 137 14.16 -18.80 -2.98
N GLU A 138 14.37 -19.84 -2.16
CA GLU A 138 14.16 -21.23 -2.53
C GLU A 138 12.82 -21.74 -1.99
N SER A 139 12.20 -22.70 -2.69
CA SER A 139 10.88 -23.24 -2.35
C SER A 139 10.79 -23.96 -1.00
N ASN A 140 11.94 -24.31 -0.41
CA ASN A 140 12.06 -25.00 0.89
C ASN A 140 12.53 -24.08 2.01
N THR A 141 12.63 -22.77 1.75
CA THR A 141 13.03 -21.78 2.76
C THR A 141 11.84 -20.97 3.22
N GLY A 142 11.88 -20.52 4.48
CA GLY A 142 10.90 -19.65 5.08
C GLY A 142 11.58 -18.52 5.84
N SER A 143 10.93 -17.35 5.90
CA SER A 143 11.36 -16.20 6.69
C SER A 143 10.36 -15.92 7.79
N LEU A 144 10.85 -15.73 9.02
CA LEU A 144 10.06 -15.31 10.17
C LEU A 144 10.44 -13.88 10.54
N SER A 145 9.44 -13.00 10.54
CA SER A 145 9.61 -11.60 10.95
C SER A 145 8.86 -11.35 12.26
N PHE A 146 9.57 -10.82 13.24
CA PHE A 146 9.00 -10.46 14.55
C PHE A 146 8.98 -8.94 14.68
N GLY A 147 7.78 -8.37 14.61
CA GLY A 147 7.51 -6.95 14.85
C GLY A 147 6.32 -6.81 15.78
N SER A 148 5.51 -5.79 15.60
CA SER A 148 4.21 -5.63 16.30
C SER A 148 3.26 -6.79 15.99
N LEU A 149 3.44 -7.44 14.84
CA LEU A 149 2.81 -8.71 14.44
C LEU A 149 3.92 -9.68 14.02
N ALA A 150 3.84 -10.93 14.48
CA ALA A 150 4.68 -11.98 13.95
C ALA A 150 4.16 -12.41 12.58
N THR A 151 5.02 -12.45 11.59
CA THR A 151 4.65 -12.79 10.21
C THR A 151 5.59 -13.89 9.69
N MET A 152 5.02 -14.93 9.10
CA MET A 152 5.78 -16.01 8.47
C MET A 152 5.53 -15.98 6.96
N PHE A 153 6.61 -16.00 6.20
CA PHE A 153 6.60 -16.13 4.75
C PHE A 153 7.28 -17.44 4.36
N GLY A 154 6.66 -18.19 3.46
CA GLY A 154 7.24 -19.39 2.87
C GLY A 154 7.22 -19.26 1.34
N MET A 155 8.31 -19.67 0.69
CA MET A 155 8.38 -19.77 -0.76
C MET A 155 7.79 -21.11 -1.21
N SER A 156 6.57 -21.10 -1.71
CA SER A 156 5.99 -22.28 -2.38
C SER A 156 5.95 -22.04 -3.89
N GLY A 157 6.93 -22.56 -4.62
CA GLY A 157 6.87 -22.60 -6.09
C GLY A 157 7.25 -21.33 -6.82
N GLY A 158 8.32 -20.63 -6.40
CA GLY A 158 8.94 -19.52 -7.17
C GLY A 158 8.09 -18.24 -7.24
N LEU A 159 8.69 -17.10 -7.01
CA LEU A 159 8.21 -15.70 -7.19
C LEU A 159 6.77 -15.31 -6.75
N ASP A 160 5.92 -16.25 -6.36
CA ASP A 160 4.57 -15.99 -5.85
C ASP A 160 4.55 -15.27 -4.49
N ALA A 161 5.69 -15.18 -3.81
CA ALA A 161 5.80 -14.47 -2.53
C ALA A 161 5.49 -12.97 -2.63
N LEU A 162 5.65 -12.36 -3.80
CA LEU A 162 5.28 -10.98 -4.08
C LEU A 162 3.74 -10.78 -4.14
N GLN A 163 2.98 -11.84 -4.36
CA GLN A 163 1.51 -11.82 -4.39
C GLN A 163 0.87 -12.08 -3.01
N LEU A 164 1.60 -12.68 -2.06
CA LEU A 164 1.05 -13.12 -0.77
C LEU A 164 0.72 -11.98 0.21
N ALA A 165 1.28 -10.80 0.03
CA ALA A 165 0.97 -9.64 0.87
C ALA A 165 -0.49 -9.14 0.77
N GLY A 166 -1.26 -9.60 -0.23
CA GLY A 166 -2.64 -9.16 -0.50
C GLY A 166 -3.75 -10.15 -0.11
N ASP A 167 -3.44 -11.37 0.31
CA ASP A 167 -4.49 -12.38 0.52
C ASP A 167 -4.87 -12.58 2.00
N ARG A 168 -5.70 -11.66 2.53
CA ARG A 168 -6.24 -11.74 3.90
C ARG A 168 -6.95 -13.07 4.21
N LYS A 169 -7.50 -13.77 3.23
CA LYS A 169 -8.15 -15.08 3.42
C LYS A 169 -7.13 -16.19 3.71
N ARG A 170 -5.94 -16.07 3.16
CA ARG A 170 -4.85 -17.02 3.42
C ARG A 170 -4.23 -16.79 4.80
N MET A 171 -4.01 -15.54 5.21
CA MET A 171 -3.54 -15.17 6.55
C MET A 171 -4.49 -15.62 7.68
N ALA A 172 -5.81 -15.60 7.45
CA ALA A 172 -6.79 -16.11 8.43
C ALA A 172 -6.71 -17.64 8.61
N LYS A 173 -6.27 -18.37 7.59
CA LYS A 173 -6.09 -19.82 7.65
C LYS A 173 -4.76 -20.23 8.33
N GLU A 174 -3.75 -19.37 8.24
CA GLU A 174 -2.44 -19.57 8.87
C GLU A 174 -2.45 -19.20 10.37
N LYS A 175 -3.35 -18.29 10.79
CA LYS A 175 -3.55 -17.97 12.21
C LYS A 175 -3.97 -19.20 13.05
N THR A 176 -4.61 -20.17 12.42
CA THR A 176 -5.05 -21.42 13.08
C THR A 176 -3.87 -22.39 13.35
N LEU A 177 -2.69 -22.17 12.75
CA LEU A 177 -1.49 -22.98 12.97
C LEU A 177 -0.59 -22.45 14.10
N MET A 178 -0.86 -21.23 14.60
CA MET A 178 -0.08 -20.62 15.69
C MET A 178 -0.71 -20.76 17.08
N ASP A 179 -1.83 -21.45 17.21
CA ASP A 179 -2.48 -21.77 18.50
C ASP A 179 -1.98 -23.10 19.11
N TRP A 180 -0.70 -23.45 18.88
CA TRP A 180 -0.02 -24.60 19.52
C TRP A 180 1.15 -24.15 20.39
#